data_d12a5deb5cffe4c27d0bd10a6664d70d
#
_entry.id   d12a5deb5cffe4c27d0bd10a6664d70d
#
_cell.length_a   1.000
_cell.length_b   1.000
_cell.length_c   1.000
_cell.angle_alpha   90.00
_cell.angle_beta   90.00
_cell.angle_gamma   90.00
#
_symmetry.space_group_name_H-M   'P 1'
#
loop_
_entity.id
_entity.type
_entity.pdbx_description
1 polymer ?
#
loop_
_entity_poly.entity_id
_entity_poly.type
_entity_poly.pdbx_seq_one_letter_code
_entity_poly.pdbx_strand_id
1 'polypeptide(L)'
;MILQKLREFMYGRNGFDQLSLALFISGFVFNIIFNFTRFPLFYFVSLVLDGIAIFRILSKDIGKRRTENAKFMSFWYKMKNKWVGLKADFEEQKAYKHFKCPACGQKIRIPRGRGKIEICCPKCSNRFIKKA
;
A
#
# COMPACT_ATOMS: atom_id res chain seq x y z
N MET A 1 30.66 22.64 14.25
CA MET A 1 31.22 21.75 15.29
C MET A 1 30.29 20.59 15.66
N ILE A 2 29.01 20.83 16.04
CA ILE A 2 28.05 19.74 16.40
C ILE A 2 27.73 18.82 15.23
N LEU A 3 27.45 19.38 14.05
CA LEU A 3 27.14 18.59 12.82
C LEU A 3 28.30 17.69 12.37
N GLN A 4 29.54 18.14 12.53
CA GLN A 4 30.71 17.31 12.20
C GLN A 4 30.83 16.13 13.13
N LYS A 5 30.71 16.35 14.45
CA LYS A 5 30.69 15.26 15.45
C LYS A 5 29.56 14.26 15.22
N LEU A 6 28.39 14.75 14.84
CA LEU A 6 27.24 13.89 14.51
C LEU A 6 27.52 13.03 13.26
N ARG A 7 28.14 13.62 12.23
CA ARG A 7 28.53 12.89 11.01
C ARG A 7 29.58 11.81 11.29
N GLU A 8 30.59 12.14 12.10
CA GLU A 8 31.63 11.18 12.54
C GLU A 8 31.01 10.04 13.36
N PHE A 9 30.07 10.37 14.27
CA PHE A 9 29.37 9.38 15.08
C PHE A 9 28.49 8.43 14.21
N MET A 10 27.87 8.94 13.17
CA MET A 10 27.04 8.16 12.25
C MET A 10 27.84 7.40 11.19
N TYR A 11 29.14 7.67 11.06
CA TYR A 11 30.00 6.98 10.12
C TYR A 11 30.06 5.47 10.41
N GLY A 12 29.79 4.63 9.38
CA GLY A 12 29.73 3.17 9.53
C GLY A 12 28.47 2.62 10.24
N ARG A 13 27.45 3.44 10.44
CA ARG A 13 26.13 3.02 10.96
C ARG A 13 25.06 3.02 9.87
N ASN A 14 23.99 2.25 10.08
CA ASN A 14 22.94 2.09 9.08
C ASN A 14 22.24 3.42 8.70
N GLY A 15 22.01 4.30 9.67
CA GLY A 15 21.28 5.55 9.48
C GLY A 15 19.76 5.34 9.31
N PHE A 16 19.11 6.36 8.77
CA PHE A 16 17.65 6.32 8.52
C PHE A 16 17.35 5.48 7.28
N ASP A 17 16.55 4.43 7.43
CA ASP A 17 15.98 3.64 6.36
C ASP A 17 14.43 3.65 6.40
N GLN A 18 13.78 3.15 5.34
CA GLN A 18 12.32 3.17 5.24
C GLN A 18 11.64 2.35 6.35
N LEU A 19 12.27 1.23 6.76
CA LEU A 19 11.74 0.42 7.85
C LEU A 19 11.86 1.12 9.19
N SER A 20 12.97 1.81 9.48
CA SER A 20 13.13 2.61 10.70
C SER A 20 12.12 3.76 10.75
N LEU A 21 11.90 4.43 9.61
CA LEU A 21 10.89 5.48 9.50
C LEU A 21 9.47 4.93 9.75
N ALA A 22 9.14 3.78 9.19
CA ALA A 22 7.85 3.12 9.41
C ALA A 22 7.64 2.75 10.89
N LEU A 23 8.69 2.29 11.58
CA LEU A 23 8.64 1.99 13.01
C LEU A 23 8.42 3.27 13.84
N PHE A 24 9.10 4.36 13.55
CA PHE A 24 8.86 5.65 14.22
C PHE A 24 7.45 6.17 14.01
N ILE A 25 6.96 6.15 12.77
CA ILE A 25 5.59 6.59 12.48
C ILE A 25 4.58 5.72 13.23
N SER A 26 4.77 4.39 13.27
CA SER A 26 3.87 3.50 14.01
C SER A 26 3.94 3.75 15.51
N GLY A 27 5.12 3.92 16.10
CA GLY A 27 5.29 4.29 17.50
C GLY A 27 4.57 5.60 17.83
N PHE A 28 4.74 6.61 16.99
CA PHE A 28 4.06 7.89 17.14
C PHE A 28 2.53 7.78 17.09
N VAL A 29 1.99 6.96 16.17
CA VAL A 29 0.55 6.68 16.10
C VAL A 29 0.05 6.01 17.38
N PHE A 30 0.76 5.00 17.91
CA PHE A 30 0.40 4.37 19.17
C PHE A 30 0.46 5.34 20.36
N ASN A 31 1.39 6.27 20.37
CA ASN A 31 1.47 7.33 21.37
C ASN A 31 0.25 8.28 21.31
N ILE A 32 -0.19 8.65 20.10
CA ILE A 32 -1.43 9.42 19.91
C ILE A 32 -2.63 8.63 20.46
N ILE A 33 -2.76 7.36 20.12
CA ILE A 33 -3.86 6.50 20.59
C ILE A 33 -3.85 6.43 22.11
N PHE A 34 -2.68 6.32 22.75
CA PHE A 34 -2.57 6.37 24.21
C PHE A 34 -3.11 7.69 24.78
N ASN A 35 -2.82 8.83 24.14
CA ASN A 35 -3.33 10.13 24.63
C ASN A 35 -4.87 10.21 24.64
N PHE A 36 -5.54 9.53 23.69
CA PHE A 36 -6.99 9.47 23.63
C PHE A 36 -7.58 8.40 24.55
N THR A 37 -7.02 7.20 24.57
CA THR A 37 -7.58 6.05 25.27
C THR A 37 -7.14 5.94 26.71
N ARG A 38 -5.99 6.54 27.07
CA ARG A 38 -5.31 6.44 28.37
C ARG A 38 -4.98 5.01 28.80
N PHE A 39 -5.01 4.07 27.85
CA PHE A 39 -4.71 2.66 28.14
C PHE A 39 -3.19 2.41 28.07
N PRO A 40 -2.52 2.04 29.18
CA PRO A 40 -1.06 2.05 29.28
C PRO A 40 -0.35 1.09 28.32
N LEU A 41 -1.03 0.05 27.81
CA LEU A 41 -0.47 -0.87 26.84
C LEU A 41 0.03 -0.15 25.56
N PHE A 42 -0.72 0.83 25.07
CA PHE A 42 -0.33 1.59 23.85
C PHE A 42 0.93 2.41 24.06
N TYR A 43 1.13 2.92 25.27
CA TYR A 43 2.36 3.62 25.64
C TYR A 43 3.58 2.68 25.62
N PHE A 44 3.46 1.50 26.24
CA PHE A 44 4.56 0.51 26.22
C PHE A 44 4.89 0.03 24.80
N VAL A 45 3.86 -0.20 23.97
CA VAL A 45 4.06 -0.58 22.56
C VAL A 45 4.80 0.53 21.80
N SER A 46 4.44 1.80 21.99
CA SER A 46 5.14 2.92 21.33
C SER A 46 6.62 2.97 21.73
N LEU A 47 6.93 2.84 23.04
CA LEU A 47 8.31 2.83 23.52
C LEU A 47 9.15 1.70 22.91
N VAL A 48 8.58 0.50 22.80
CA VAL A 48 9.27 -0.64 22.19
C VAL A 48 9.55 -0.39 20.71
N LEU A 49 8.57 0.12 19.97
CA LEU A 49 8.75 0.42 18.53
C LEU A 49 9.81 1.50 18.30
N ASP A 50 9.77 2.58 19.08
CA ASP A 50 10.73 3.66 18.98
C ASP A 50 12.14 3.21 19.40
N GLY A 51 12.24 2.39 20.45
CA GLY A 51 13.49 1.76 20.88
C GLY A 51 14.12 0.88 19.80
N ILE A 52 13.32 0.04 19.13
CA ILE A 52 13.78 -0.79 18.01
C ILE A 52 14.23 0.10 16.84
N ALA A 53 13.50 1.17 16.53
CA ALA A 53 13.86 2.09 15.46
C ALA A 53 15.22 2.77 15.73
N ILE A 54 15.44 3.27 16.94
CA ILE A 54 16.70 3.87 17.37
C ILE A 54 17.84 2.85 17.30
N PHE A 55 17.64 1.65 17.84
CA PHE A 55 18.62 0.57 17.77
C PHE A 55 19.01 0.24 16.34
N ARG A 56 18.06 0.21 15.39
CA ARG A 56 18.34 -0.01 13.97
C ARG A 56 19.19 1.09 13.35
N ILE A 57 18.85 2.35 13.62
CA ILE A 57 19.58 3.52 13.10
C ILE A 57 21.04 3.49 13.56
N LEU A 58 21.25 3.15 14.82
CA LEU A 58 22.58 3.11 15.43
C LEU A 58 23.37 1.81 15.13
N SER A 59 22.74 0.82 14.52
CA SER A 59 23.36 -0.49 14.22
C SER A 59 24.52 -0.34 13.24
N LYS A 60 25.62 -1.02 13.52
CA LYS A 60 26.80 -1.13 12.64
C LYS A 60 26.67 -2.23 11.59
N ASP A 61 25.70 -3.15 11.73
CA ASP A 61 25.47 -4.25 10.79
C ASP A 61 24.60 -3.77 9.62
N ILE A 62 25.20 -2.97 8.75
CA ILE A 62 24.52 -2.35 7.59
C ILE A 62 23.98 -3.42 6.62
N GLY A 63 24.72 -4.52 6.42
CA GLY A 63 24.33 -5.59 5.50
C GLY A 63 22.99 -6.22 5.90
N LYS A 64 22.86 -6.61 7.17
CA LYS A 64 21.64 -7.20 7.72
C LYS A 64 20.47 -6.21 7.66
N ARG A 65 20.70 -4.94 8.02
CA ARG A 65 19.66 -3.90 7.99
C ARG A 65 19.15 -3.61 6.59
N ARG A 66 20.03 -3.62 5.58
CA ARG A 66 19.64 -3.48 4.17
C ARG A 66 18.76 -4.63 3.69
N THR A 67 19.09 -5.88 4.05
CA THR A 67 18.28 -7.04 3.66
C THR A 67 16.91 -7.03 4.32
N GLU A 68 16.80 -6.63 5.60
CA GLU A 68 15.54 -6.46 6.30
C GLU A 68 14.68 -5.35 5.66
N ASN A 69 15.30 -4.20 5.34
CA ASN A 69 14.62 -3.10 4.65
C ASN A 69 14.14 -3.51 3.25
N ALA A 70 14.94 -4.25 2.49
CA ALA A 70 14.56 -4.75 1.17
C ALA A 70 13.34 -5.69 1.24
N LYS A 71 13.28 -6.59 2.24
CA LYS A 71 12.12 -7.44 2.49
C LYS A 71 10.87 -6.62 2.82
N PHE A 72 11.02 -5.63 3.68
CA PHE A 72 9.92 -4.71 4.03
C PHE A 72 9.41 -3.95 2.81
N MET A 73 10.31 -3.39 2.00
CA MET A 73 9.95 -2.66 0.78
C MET A 73 9.25 -3.57 -0.25
N SER A 74 9.73 -4.80 -0.43
CA SER A 74 9.06 -5.79 -1.29
C SER A 74 7.62 -6.06 -0.84
N PHE A 75 7.41 -6.26 0.47
CA PHE A 75 6.08 -6.44 1.04
C PHE A 75 5.21 -5.19 0.84
N TRP A 76 5.76 -4.00 1.11
CA TRP A 76 5.07 -2.72 0.96
C TRP A 76 4.62 -2.48 -0.49
N TYR A 77 5.50 -2.71 -1.47
CA TYR A 77 5.16 -2.58 -2.89
C TYR A 77 4.08 -3.58 -3.33
N LYS A 78 4.14 -4.84 -2.87
CA LYS A 78 3.09 -5.82 -3.14
C LYS A 78 1.73 -5.35 -2.62
N MET A 79 1.71 -4.84 -1.40
CA MET A 79 0.48 -4.32 -0.79
C MET A 79 -0.02 -3.07 -1.53
N LYS A 80 0.86 -2.12 -1.83
CA LYS A 80 0.51 -0.92 -2.59
C LYS A 80 -0.06 -1.25 -3.98
N ASN A 81 0.59 -2.16 -4.72
CA ASN A 81 0.13 -2.57 -6.05
C ASN A 81 -1.25 -3.25 -5.98
N LYS A 82 -1.50 -4.05 -4.94
CA LYS A 82 -2.83 -4.65 -4.71
C LYS A 82 -3.89 -3.56 -4.46
N TRP A 83 -3.59 -2.53 -3.67
CA TRP A 83 -4.50 -1.40 -3.44
C TRP A 83 -4.74 -0.57 -4.70
N VAL A 84 -3.71 -0.32 -5.50
CA VAL A 84 -3.83 0.40 -6.77
C VAL A 84 -4.68 -0.40 -7.75
N GLY A 85 -4.47 -1.72 -7.85
CA GLY A 85 -5.30 -2.61 -8.68
C GLY A 85 -6.77 -2.58 -8.25
N LEU A 86 -7.05 -2.70 -6.94
CA LEU A 86 -8.42 -2.62 -6.43
C LEU A 86 -9.10 -1.28 -6.75
N LYS A 87 -8.37 -0.16 -6.66
CA LYS A 87 -8.92 1.15 -7.04
C LYS A 87 -9.22 1.22 -8.53
N ALA A 88 -8.31 0.74 -9.38
CA ALA A 88 -8.52 0.71 -10.82
C ALA A 88 -9.74 -0.14 -11.20
N ASP A 89 -9.89 -1.34 -10.60
CA ASP A 89 -11.05 -2.20 -10.80
C ASP A 89 -12.35 -1.53 -10.34
N PHE A 90 -12.32 -0.78 -9.24
CA PHE A 90 -13.48 -0.03 -8.74
C PHE A 90 -13.88 1.11 -9.68
N GLU A 91 -12.92 1.84 -10.23
CA GLU A 91 -13.17 2.91 -11.21
C GLU A 91 -13.68 2.33 -12.53
N GLU A 92 -13.13 1.20 -12.97
CA GLU A 92 -13.61 0.49 -14.15
C GLU A 92 -15.06 0.01 -13.96
N GLN A 93 -15.41 -0.56 -12.81
CA GLN A 93 -16.78 -0.98 -12.51
C GLN A 93 -17.77 0.20 -12.42
N LYS A 94 -17.31 1.40 -12.02
CA LYS A 94 -18.13 2.61 -12.05
C LYS A 94 -18.36 3.12 -13.47
N ALA A 95 -17.34 3.07 -14.32
CA ALA A 95 -17.39 3.59 -15.68
C ALA A 95 -18.06 2.63 -16.68
N TYR A 96 -17.91 1.33 -16.46
CA TYR A 96 -18.35 0.30 -17.42
C TYR A 96 -19.22 -0.75 -16.76
N LYS A 97 -20.19 -1.28 -17.55
CA LYS A 97 -20.93 -2.50 -17.25
C LYS A 97 -20.43 -3.67 -18.10
N HIS A 98 -20.35 -4.84 -17.50
CA HIS A 98 -19.98 -6.06 -18.18
C HIS A 98 -21.24 -6.89 -18.47
N PHE A 99 -21.46 -7.17 -19.74
CA PHE A 99 -22.57 -8.03 -20.20
C PHE A 99 -22.00 -9.32 -20.79
N LYS A 100 -22.73 -10.42 -20.59
CA LYS A 100 -22.41 -11.70 -21.26
C LYS A 100 -23.28 -11.86 -22.49
N CYS A 101 -22.69 -12.23 -23.62
CA CYS A 101 -23.42 -12.57 -24.84
C CYS A 101 -24.29 -13.79 -24.58
N PRO A 102 -25.60 -13.77 -24.91
CA PRO A 102 -26.50 -14.90 -24.71
C PRO A 102 -26.18 -16.10 -25.61
N ALA A 103 -25.52 -15.88 -26.76
CA ALA A 103 -25.20 -16.91 -27.71
C ALA A 103 -23.85 -17.63 -27.45
N CYS A 104 -22.80 -16.89 -27.08
CA CYS A 104 -21.44 -17.44 -26.93
C CYS A 104 -20.81 -17.23 -25.54
N GLY A 105 -21.51 -16.58 -24.61
CA GLY A 105 -21.00 -16.32 -23.24
C GLY A 105 -19.87 -15.29 -23.13
N GLN A 106 -19.42 -14.68 -24.25
CA GLN A 106 -18.34 -13.67 -24.26
C GLN A 106 -18.72 -12.47 -23.41
N LYS A 107 -17.79 -12.04 -22.54
CA LYS A 107 -17.94 -10.79 -21.76
C LYS A 107 -17.66 -9.59 -22.66
N ILE A 108 -18.60 -8.64 -22.67
CA ILE A 108 -18.53 -7.41 -23.45
C ILE A 108 -18.58 -6.23 -22.47
N ARG A 109 -17.65 -5.28 -22.63
CA ARG A 109 -17.53 -4.09 -21.81
C ARG A 109 -18.22 -2.89 -22.49
N ILE A 110 -19.12 -2.23 -21.77
CA ILE A 110 -19.93 -1.13 -22.29
C ILE A 110 -19.92 0.02 -21.29
N PRO A 111 -19.69 1.26 -21.75
CA PRO A 111 -19.76 2.42 -20.87
C PRO A 111 -21.16 2.62 -20.31
N ARG A 112 -21.26 2.97 -19.03
CA ARG A 112 -22.52 3.29 -18.35
C ARG A 112 -23.16 4.58 -18.87
N GLY A 113 -24.46 4.73 -18.70
CA GLY A 113 -25.17 5.99 -18.97
C GLY A 113 -25.65 6.16 -20.41
N ARG A 114 -25.51 5.14 -21.29
CA ARG A 114 -25.97 5.20 -22.68
C ARG A 114 -27.43 4.75 -22.91
N GLY A 115 -28.16 4.45 -21.82
CA GLY A 115 -29.55 4.02 -21.94
C GLY A 115 -29.72 2.62 -22.57
N LYS A 116 -30.78 2.43 -23.36
CA LYS A 116 -30.98 1.20 -24.15
C LYS A 116 -30.09 1.24 -25.40
N ILE A 117 -29.20 0.28 -25.53
CA ILE A 117 -28.26 0.17 -26.67
C ILE A 117 -28.31 -1.23 -27.26
N GLU A 118 -28.13 -1.31 -28.56
CA GLU A 118 -27.92 -2.54 -29.29
C GLU A 118 -26.43 -2.90 -29.22
N ILE A 119 -26.12 -4.09 -28.75
CA ILE A 119 -24.78 -4.61 -28.57
C ILE A 119 -24.52 -5.69 -29.59
N CYS A 120 -23.55 -5.50 -30.46
CA CYS A 120 -23.07 -6.51 -31.38
C CYS A 120 -21.89 -7.26 -30.76
N CYS A 121 -21.97 -8.57 -30.64
CA CYS A 121 -20.92 -9.41 -30.10
C CYS A 121 -19.75 -9.53 -31.09
N PRO A 122 -18.51 -9.20 -30.71
CA PRO A 122 -17.38 -9.29 -31.64
C PRO A 122 -16.97 -10.76 -31.98
N LYS A 123 -17.42 -11.73 -31.18
CA LYS A 123 -17.08 -13.15 -31.38
C LYS A 123 -18.06 -13.91 -32.25
N CYS A 124 -19.37 -13.66 -32.12
CA CYS A 124 -20.41 -14.43 -32.84
C CYS A 124 -21.36 -13.54 -33.62
N SER A 125 -21.13 -12.24 -33.72
CA SER A 125 -21.94 -11.23 -34.40
C SER A 125 -23.41 -11.18 -33.97
N ASN A 126 -23.77 -11.88 -32.89
CA ASN A 126 -25.13 -11.82 -32.34
C ASN A 126 -25.44 -10.43 -31.78
N ARG A 127 -26.62 -9.91 -32.08
CA ARG A 127 -27.09 -8.59 -31.64
C ARG A 127 -28.13 -8.77 -30.54
N PHE A 128 -27.99 -8.01 -29.48
CA PHE A 128 -28.93 -7.99 -28.37
C PHE A 128 -29.01 -6.62 -27.70
N ILE A 129 -30.16 -6.29 -27.15
CA ILE A 129 -30.41 -4.99 -26.52
C ILE A 129 -30.30 -5.13 -25.01
N LYS A 130 -29.52 -4.24 -24.39
CA LYS A 130 -29.40 -4.11 -22.93
C LYS A 130 -29.39 -2.65 -22.52
N LYS A 131 -29.76 -2.38 -21.26
CA LYS A 131 -29.67 -1.04 -20.64
C LYS A 131 -28.32 -0.90 -19.94
N ALA A 132 -27.50 0.01 -20.46
CA ALA A 132 -26.17 0.31 -19.93
C ALA A 132 -26.23 1.24 -18.72
#